data_b3844eb5c18e56622b657fecd1f522ce
#
_entry.id   b3844eb5c18e56622b657fecd1f522ce
#
_cell.length_a   1.000
_cell.length_b   1.000
_cell.length_c   1.000
_cell.angle_alpha   90.00
_cell.angle_beta   90.00
_cell.angle_gamma   90.00
#
_symmetry.space_group_name_H-M   'P 1'
#
loop_
_entity.id
_entity.type
_entity.pdbx_description
1 polymer ?
#
loop_
_entity_poly.entity_id
_entity_poly.type
_entity_poly.pdbx_seq_one_letter_code
_entity_poly.pdbx_strand_id
1 'polypeptide(L)'
;MLILSVRYRLSILFLLTSFSLFAQNKTEVERSVSATAVPSAARAWLHETYASTPRLHWYLERSSGETSYEAKLRHRGAWHSVEFDEDGTLQDIEIIVGLSALPETARRGMAAYFDTTYTKHRIRKIQQQLTGPPEVVRAVVQGEPDEEVTYRYEVEFYGKNRRSKALWEGLFDDQGQLLERKRIVLRPTDNLMY
;
A
#
# COMPACT_ATOMS: atom_id res chain seq x y z
N MET A 1 50.90 49.45 5.27
CA MET A 1 49.47 49.26 4.95
C MET A 1 49.24 47.78 4.91
N LEU A 2 48.76 47.19 6.06
CA LEU A 2 48.56 45.77 6.24
C LEU A 2 47.09 45.46 5.86
N ILE A 3 46.88 44.59 4.86
CA ILE A 3 45.56 44.12 4.50
C ILE A 3 45.35 42.79 5.20
N LEU A 4 44.46 42.79 6.21
CA LEU A 4 44.04 41.60 6.94
C LEU A 4 42.95 40.85 6.11
N SER A 5 43.25 39.67 5.56
CA SER A 5 42.29 38.80 4.89
C SER A 5 41.57 37.96 5.92
N VAL A 6 40.31 38.28 6.18
CA VAL A 6 39.39 37.46 7.01
C VAL A 6 38.87 36.29 6.17
N ARG A 7 39.31 35.08 6.51
CA ARG A 7 38.82 33.83 5.94
C ARG A 7 37.57 33.38 6.70
N TYR A 8 36.40 33.54 6.12
CA TYR A 8 35.16 32.95 6.65
C TYR A 8 35.19 31.45 6.41
N ARG A 9 35.29 30.65 7.48
CA ARG A 9 35.00 29.21 7.45
C ARG A 9 33.49 29.01 7.53
N LEU A 10 32.88 28.68 6.42
CA LEU A 10 31.47 28.28 6.36
C LEU A 10 31.34 26.85 6.93
N SER A 11 30.95 26.75 8.20
CA SER A 11 30.61 25.46 8.80
C SER A 11 29.19 25.05 8.33
N ILE A 12 29.14 24.15 7.36
CA ILE A 12 27.88 23.51 6.96
C ILE A 12 27.50 22.54 8.07
N LEU A 13 26.52 22.93 8.87
CA LEU A 13 25.88 22.07 9.86
C LEU A 13 24.93 21.12 9.13
N PHE A 14 25.36 19.86 8.94
CA PHE A 14 24.54 18.81 8.36
C PHE A 14 23.50 18.41 9.41
N LEU A 15 22.27 18.94 9.27
CA LEU A 15 21.14 18.57 10.11
C LEU A 15 20.68 17.16 9.68
N LEU A 16 21.16 16.13 10.39
CA LEU A 16 20.64 14.76 10.28
C LEU A 16 19.22 14.74 10.85
N THR A 17 18.22 14.93 10.00
CA THR A 17 16.83 14.63 10.35
C THR A 17 16.68 13.12 10.42
N SER A 18 16.75 12.58 11.62
CA SER A 18 16.40 11.19 11.90
C SER A 18 14.88 11.05 11.66
N PHE A 19 14.47 10.49 10.52
CA PHE A 19 13.11 10.02 10.34
C PHE A 19 12.90 8.83 11.28
N SER A 20 12.25 9.08 12.40
CA SER A 20 11.76 8.01 13.28
C SER A 20 10.60 7.33 12.57
N LEU A 21 10.83 6.16 11.99
CA LEU A 21 9.79 5.26 11.52
C LEU A 21 9.00 4.76 12.73
N PHE A 22 7.94 5.46 13.09
CA PHE A 22 6.99 4.99 14.08
C PHE A 22 6.20 3.83 13.47
N ALA A 23 6.36 2.64 14.02
CA ALA A 23 5.50 1.51 13.71
C ALA A 23 4.10 1.78 14.26
N GLN A 24 3.17 2.19 13.42
CA GLN A 24 1.77 2.37 13.78
C GLN A 24 1.08 1.01 13.87
N ASN A 25 0.08 0.89 14.75
CA ASN A 25 -0.79 -0.28 14.81
C ASN A 25 -1.94 -0.07 13.81
N LYS A 26 -2.09 -0.95 12.84
CA LYS A 26 -3.24 -0.96 11.94
C LYS A 26 -4.47 -1.41 12.73
N THR A 27 -5.45 -0.54 12.90
CA THR A 27 -6.72 -0.81 13.57
C THR A 27 -7.82 -0.41 12.59
N GLU A 28 -8.14 -1.30 11.68
CA GLU A 28 -9.24 -1.14 10.74
C GLU A 28 -10.48 -1.90 11.22
N VAL A 29 -11.65 -1.30 11.00
CA VAL A 29 -12.95 -1.92 11.21
C VAL A 29 -13.66 -1.95 9.87
N GLU A 30 -13.70 -3.13 9.27
CA GLU A 30 -14.36 -3.41 8.01
C GLU A 30 -15.78 -3.94 8.27
N ARG A 31 -16.77 -3.46 7.54
CA ARG A 31 -18.15 -3.91 7.60
C ARG A 31 -18.75 -4.03 6.19
N SER A 32 -19.29 -5.20 5.85
CA SER A 32 -20.02 -5.38 4.59
C SER A 32 -21.22 -4.43 4.51
N VAL A 33 -21.42 -3.82 3.35
CA VAL A 33 -22.51 -2.89 3.07
C VAL A 33 -23.19 -3.23 1.73
N SER A 34 -24.44 -2.79 1.58
CA SER A 34 -25.12 -2.90 0.30
C SER A 34 -24.59 -1.86 -0.69
N ALA A 35 -24.63 -2.14 -1.99
CA ALA A 35 -24.22 -1.18 -3.01
C ALA A 35 -25.02 0.15 -2.94
N THR A 36 -26.23 0.14 -2.40
CA THR A 36 -27.05 1.34 -2.23
C THR A 36 -26.52 2.29 -1.15
N ALA A 37 -25.67 1.79 -0.24
CA ALA A 37 -25.03 2.61 0.80
C ALA A 37 -23.72 3.24 0.31
N VAL A 38 -23.22 2.85 -0.87
CA VAL A 38 -21.97 3.34 -1.46
C VAL A 38 -22.26 4.59 -2.31
N PRO A 39 -21.39 5.62 -2.30
CA PRO A 39 -21.52 6.78 -3.17
C PRO A 39 -21.73 6.41 -4.63
N SER A 40 -22.61 7.14 -5.31
CA SER A 40 -22.91 6.85 -6.73
C SER A 40 -21.68 7.02 -7.63
N ALA A 41 -20.78 7.94 -7.29
CA ALA A 41 -19.53 8.16 -8.02
C ALA A 41 -18.63 6.92 -8.02
N ALA A 42 -18.41 6.30 -6.84
CA ALA A 42 -17.64 5.06 -6.71
C ALA A 42 -18.24 3.92 -7.55
N ARG A 43 -19.58 3.75 -7.48
CA ARG A 43 -20.28 2.72 -8.25
C ARG A 43 -20.20 2.94 -9.76
N ALA A 44 -20.31 4.20 -10.21
CA ALA A 44 -20.19 4.56 -11.61
C ALA A 44 -18.76 4.29 -12.10
N TRP A 45 -17.75 4.77 -11.37
CA TRP A 45 -16.34 4.53 -11.71
C TRP A 45 -16.04 3.04 -11.85
N LEU A 46 -16.50 2.24 -10.88
CA LEU A 46 -16.29 0.78 -10.91
C LEU A 46 -16.94 0.13 -12.15
N HIS A 47 -18.18 0.51 -12.46
CA HIS A 47 -18.91 -0.02 -13.62
C HIS A 47 -18.25 0.35 -14.96
N GLU A 48 -17.71 1.58 -15.06
CA GLU A 48 -17.00 2.03 -16.25
C GLU A 48 -15.62 1.38 -16.43
N THR A 49 -14.98 1.01 -15.31
CA THR A 49 -13.63 0.42 -15.33
C THR A 49 -13.67 -1.08 -15.61
N TYR A 50 -14.62 -1.79 -15.01
CA TYR A 50 -14.69 -3.25 -15.08
C TYR A 50 -15.90 -3.69 -15.89
N ALA A 51 -15.68 -4.31 -17.04
CA ALA A 51 -16.75 -4.84 -17.91
C ALA A 51 -17.61 -5.91 -17.22
N SER A 52 -17.07 -6.58 -16.21
CA SER A 52 -17.77 -7.58 -15.38
C SER A 52 -17.18 -7.57 -13.98
N THR A 53 -18.05 -7.66 -12.98
CA THR A 53 -17.65 -7.62 -11.56
C THR A 53 -18.10 -8.89 -10.82
N PRO A 54 -17.61 -10.09 -11.24
CA PRO A 54 -17.97 -11.31 -10.54
C PRO A 54 -17.47 -11.28 -9.09
N ARG A 55 -18.32 -11.74 -8.16
CA ARG A 55 -18.03 -11.75 -6.72
C ARG A 55 -17.74 -10.35 -6.14
N LEU A 56 -18.42 -9.33 -6.66
CA LEU A 56 -18.34 -7.98 -6.10
C LEU A 56 -18.97 -7.94 -4.72
N HIS A 57 -18.19 -7.51 -3.76
CA HIS A 57 -18.61 -7.20 -2.40
C HIS A 57 -18.16 -5.79 -2.03
N TRP A 58 -19.04 -5.05 -1.35
CA TRP A 58 -18.74 -3.72 -0.86
C TRP A 58 -18.56 -3.73 0.66
N TYR A 59 -17.57 -2.99 1.10
CA TYR A 59 -17.26 -2.79 2.50
C TYR A 59 -17.17 -1.30 2.81
N LEU A 60 -17.53 -0.96 4.04
CA LEU A 60 -17.27 0.33 4.66
C LEU A 60 -16.12 0.11 5.63
N GLU A 61 -15.06 0.85 5.44
CA GLU A 61 -13.91 0.83 6.32
C GLU A 61 -13.83 2.10 7.15
N ARG A 62 -13.34 1.94 8.38
CA ARG A 62 -13.03 3.06 9.27
C ARG A 62 -11.66 2.85 9.87
N SER A 63 -10.76 3.78 9.58
CA SER A 63 -9.39 3.80 10.09
C SER A 63 -9.03 5.21 10.53
N SER A 64 -8.53 5.35 11.76
CA SER A 64 -7.99 6.63 12.27
C SER A 64 -8.93 7.85 12.15
N GLY A 65 -10.26 7.61 12.11
CA GLY A 65 -11.27 8.67 11.96
C GLY A 65 -11.68 8.97 10.52
N GLU A 66 -11.04 8.36 9.55
CA GLU A 66 -11.41 8.40 8.14
C GLU A 66 -12.39 7.28 7.80
N THR A 67 -13.24 7.52 6.81
CA THR A 67 -14.20 6.56 6.28
C THR A 67 -13.91 6.36 4.81
N SER A 68 -13.77 5.11 4.38
CA SER A 68 -13.63 4.73 2.96
C SER A 68 -14.60 3.63 2.59
N TYR A 69 -14.78 3.44 1.29
CA TYR A 69 -15.56 2.34 0.71
C TYR A 69 -14.65 1.46 -0.13
N GLU A 70 -14.64 0.18 0.13
CA GLU A 70 -13.85 -0.79 -0.60
C GLU A 70 -14.74 -1.72 -1.44
N ALA A 71 -14.38 -1.91 -2.71
CA ALA A 71 -14.98 -2.89 -3.60
C ALA A 71 -14.02 -4.06 -3.81
N LYS A 72 -14.36 -5.25 -3.31
CA LYS A 72 -13.60 -6.47 -3.59
C LYS A 72 -14.25 -7.25 -4.72
N LEU A 73 -13.46 -7.58 -5.77
CA LEU A 73 -13.94 -8.29 -6.96
C LEU A 73 -12.85 -9.14 -7.59
N ARG A 74 -13.23 -10.03 -8.52
CA ARG A 74 -12.26 -10.73 -9.36
C ARG A 74 -12.23 -10.14 -10.77
N HIS A 75 -11.00 -9.81 -11.23
CA HIS A 75 -10.78 -9.35 -12.60
C HIS A 75 -9.55 -10.05 -13.18
N ARG A 76 -9.66 -10.57 -14.42
CA ARG A 76 -8.58 -11.29 -15.14
C ARG A 76 -7.86 -12.34 -14.29
N GLY A 77 -8.60 -13.03 -13.41
CA GLY A 77 -8.08 -14.10 -12.56
C GLY A 77 -7.46 -13.66 -11.23
N ALA A 78 -7.24 -12.39 -11.00
CA ALA A 78 -6.74 -11.83 -9.75
C ALA A 78 -7.87 -11.23 -8.88
N TRP A 79 -7.62 -11.11 -7.58
CA TRP A 79 -8.45 -10.32 -6.68
C TRP A 79 -7.99 -8.87 -6.73
N HIS A 80 -8.97 -7.98 -6.86
CA HIS A 80 -8.81 -6.53 -6.80
C HIS A 80 -9.58 -6.01 -5.59
N SER A 81 -8.95 -5.14 -4.81
CA SER A 81 -9.56 -4.21 -3.88
C SER A 81 -9.50 -2.83 -4.50
N VAL A 82 -10.61 -2.13 -4.58
CA VAL A 82 -10.71 -0.78 -5.14
C VAL A 82 -11.22 0.13 -4.05
N GLU A 83 -10.40 1.08 -3.62
CA GLU A 83 -10.68 1.95 -2.50
C GLU A 83 -11.15 3.32 -2.95
N PHE A 84 -12.20 3.82 -2.31
CA PHE A 84 -12.80 5.13 -2.57
C PHE A 84 -12.96 5.88 -1.25
N ASP A 85 -12.78 7.20 -1.28
CA ASP A 85 -13.09 8.06 -0.15
C ASP A 85 -14.61 8.14 0.15
N GLU A 86 -14.98 8.90 1.16
CA GLU A 86 -16.37 9.08 1.58
C GLU A 86 -17.26 9.73 0.51
N ASP A 87 -16.68 10.47 -0.44
CA ASP A 87 -17.36 11.12 -1.56
C ASP A 87 -17.42 10.21 -2.80
N GLY A 88 -16.70 9.09 -2.81
CA GLY A 88 -16.62 8.12 -3.89
C GLY A 88 -15.55 8.43 -4.92
N THR A 89 -14.55 9.24 -4.58
CA THR A 89 -13.34 9.45 -5.39
C THR A 89 -12.39 8.27 -5.20
N LEU A 90 -11.81 7.76 -6.28
CA LEU A 90 -10.82 6.69 -6.23
C LEU A 90 -9.61 7.12 -5.39
N GLN A 91 -9.23 6.30 -4.44
CA GLN A 91 -7.99 6.45 -3.67
C GLN A 91 -6.89 5.58 -4.28
N ASP A 92 -7.13 4.28 -4.39
CA ASP A 92 -6.20 3.34 -5.02
C ASP A 92 -6.87 2.05 -5.49
N ILE A 93 -6.08 1.20 -6.12
CA ILE A 93 -6.44 -0.19 -6.43
C ILE A 93 -5.33 -1.10 -5.94
N GLU A 94 -5.68 -2.14 -5.21
CA GLU A 94 -4.78 -3.18 -4.79
C GLU A 94 -5.08 -4.49 -5.52
N ILE A 95 -4.07 -5.09 -6.13
CA ILE A 95 -4.18 -6.32 -6.90
C ILE A 95 -3.33 -7.39 -6.24
N ILE A 96 -3.92 -8.51 -5.82
CA ILE A 96 -3.16 -9.64 -5.28
C ILE A 96 -2.30 -10.24 -6.38
N VAL A 97 -0.99 -10.25 -6.14
CA VAL A 97 0.01 -10.78 -7.07
C VAL A 97 0.95 -11.78 -6.39
N GLY A 98 1.55 -12.64 -7.19
CA GLY A 98 2.62 -13.52 -6.73
C GLY A 98 3.98 -12.81 -6.76
N LEU A 99 4.92 -13.24 -5.92
CA LEU A 99 6.28 -12.68 -5.89
C LEU A 99 6.97 -12.72 -7.27
N SER A 100 6.70 -13.75 -8.09
CA SER A 100 7.26 -13.89 -9.44
C SER A 100 6.70 -12.87 -10.45
N ALA A 101 5.57 -12.23 -10.16
CA ALA A 101 4.97 -11.22 -11.03
C ALA A 101 5.60 -9.82 -10.83
N LEU A 102 6.37 -9.62 -9.76
CA LEU A 102 7.04 -8.35 -9.49
C LEU A 102 8.24 -8.15 -10.41
N PRO A 103 8.55 -6.91 -10.80
CA PRO A 103 9.81 -6.57 -11.47
C PRO A 103 11.03 -7.06 -10.68
N GLU A 104 12.09 -7.38 -11.39
CA GLU A 104 13.34 -7.88 -10.79
C GLU A 104 13.93 -6.89 -9.78
N THR A 105 13.85 -5.59 -10.07
CA THR A 105 14.31 -4.51 -9.18
C THR A 105 13.57 -4.55 -7.85
N ALA A 106 12.24 -4.58 -7.86
CA ALA A 106 11.41 -4.65 -6.65
C ALA A 106 11.70 -5.92 -5.84
N ARG A 107 11.80 -7.08 -6.50
CA ARG A 107 12.13 -8.35 -5.80
C ARG A 107 13.48 -8.29 -5.10
N ARG A 108 14.52 -7.74 -5.75
CA ARG A 108 15.87 -7.62 -5.16
C ARG A 108 15.89 -6.64 -4.00
N GLY A 109 15.21 -5.48 -4.13
CA GLY A 109 15.10 -4.51 -3.07
C GLY A 109 14.42 -5.09 -1.82
N MET A 110 13.28 -5.75 -2.01
CA MET A 110 12.57 -6.44 -0.92
C MET A 110 13.41 -7.54 -0.28
N ALA A 111 14.09 -8.38 -1.07
CA ALA A 111 14.95 -9.44 -0.56
C ALA A 111 16.06 -8.85 0.32
N ALA A 112 16.76 -7.81 -0.13
CA ALA A 112 17.79 -7.12 0.63
C ALA A 112 17.26 -6.58 1.97
N TYR A 113 16.05 -5.98 1.97
CA TYR A 113 15.41 -5.54 3.21
C TYR A 113 15.14 -6.70 4.17
N PHE A 114 14.57 -7.80 3.70
CA PHE A 114 14.24 -8.93 4.55
C PHE A 114 15.49 -9.60 5.12
N ASP A 115 16.51 -9.83 4.31
CA ASP A 115 17.75 -10.50 4.70
C ASP A 115 18.56 -9.69 5.72
N THR A 116 18.51 -8.35 5.63
CA THR A 116 19.21 -7.47 6.57
C THR A 116 18.44 -7.23 7.87
N THR A 117 17.10 -7.28 7.82
CA THR A 117 16.23 -6.89 8.95
C THR A 117 15.84 -8.08 9.82
N TYR A 118 15.66 -9.27 9.23
CA TYR A 118 15.11 -10.43 9.93
C TYR A 118 16.00 -11.64 9.83
N THR A 119 16.05 -12.40 10.93
CA THR A 119 16.72 -13.72 10.94
C THR A 119 15.90 -14.80 10.23
N LYS A 120 14.58 -14.64 10.20
CA LYS A 120 13.63 -15.44 9.41
C LYS A 120 12.45 -14.57 9.04
N HIS A 121 11.96 -14.74 7.83
CA HIS A 121 10.73 -14.11 7.36
C HIS A 121 9.88 -15.08 6.53
N ARG A 122 8.60 -14.76 6.38
CA ARG A 122 7.68 -15.47 5.48
C ARG A 122 6.63 -14.49 4.97
N ILE A 123 6.66 -14.20 3.70
CA ILE A 123 5.63 -13.43 3.01
C ILE A 123 4.32 -14.23 3.00
N ARG A 124 3.22 -13.58 3.31
CA ARG A 124 1.86 -14.11 3.31
C ARG A 124 1.07 -13.66 2.09
N LYS A 125 1.10 -12.37 1.82
CA LYS A 125 0.33 -11.71 0.77
C LYS A 125 1.19 -10.61 0.16
N ILE A 126 1.05 -10.39 -1.13
CA ILE A 126 1.58 -9.23 -1.83
C ILE A 126 0.41 -8.63 -2.61
N GLN A 127 0.20 -7.33 -2.44
CA GLN A 127 -0.72 -6.54 -3.23
C GLN A 127 0.09 -5.49 -3.99
N GLN A 128 -0.13 -5.41 -5.29
CA GLN A 128 0.35 -4.30 -6.09
C GLN A 128 -0.66 -3.17 -5.98
N GLN A 129 -0.22 -2.04 -5.46
CA GLN A 129 -1.03 -0.83 -5.30
C GLN A 129 -0.80 0.10 -6.49
N LEU A 130 -1.90 0.60 -7.07
CA LEU A 130 -1.93 1.56 -8.16
C LEU A 130 -2.59 2.84 -7.64
N THR A 131 -1.86 3.96 -7.69
CA THR A 131 -2.38 5.29 -7.34
C THR A 131 -2.12 6.27 -8.47
N GLY A 132 -3.05 7.21 -8.69
CA GLY A 132 -2.96 8.22 -9.74
C GLY A 132 -4.30 8.87 -10.05
N PRO A 133 -4.40 9.72 -11.07
CA PRO A 133 -5.67 10.27 -11.53
C PRO A 133 -6.65 9.14 -11.88
N PRO A 134 -7.93 9.23 -11.46
CA PRO A 134 -8.89 8.13 -11.61
C PRO A 134 -9.06 7.61 -13.04
N GLU A 135 -9.02 8.48 -14.03
CA GLU A 135 -9.11 8.13 -15.45
C GLU A 135 -7.86 7.41 -15.96
N VAL A 136 -6.68 7.80 -15.50
CA VAL A 136 -5.40 7.17 -15.87
C VAL A 136 -5.31 5.77 -15.24
N VAL A 137 -5.67 5.64 -13.96
CA VAL A 137 -5.73 4.32 -13.28
C VAL A 137 -6.73 3.40 -13.98
N ARG A 138 -7.88 3.94 -14.43
CA ARG A 138 -8.86 3.19 -15.24
C ARG A 138 -8.24 2.63 -16.51
N ALA A 139 -7.54 3.48 -17.28
CA ALA A 139 -6.88 3.08 -18.53
C ALA A 139 -5.88 1.94 -18.29
N VAL A 140 -5.08 2.04 -17.23
CA VAL A 140 -4.12 0.98 -16.83
C VAL A 140 -4.82 -0.34 -16.50
N VAL A 141 -5.93 -0.29 -15.74
CA VAL A 141 -6.72 -1.50 -15.44
C VAL A 141 -7.29 -2.14 -16.71
N GLN A 142 -7.66 -1.32 -17.68
CA GLN A 142 -8.15 -1.77 -18.99
C GLN A 142 -7.04 -2.29 -19.92
N GLY A 143 -5.79 -2.04 -19.58
CA GLY A 143 -4.61 -2.57 -20.27
C GLY A 143 -3.81 -1.54 -21.07
N GLU A 144 -4.04 -0.28 -20.83
CA GLU A 144 -3.31 0.86 -21.41
C GLU A 144 -2.31 1.38 -20.37
N PRO A 145 -1.03 0.97 -20.42
CA PRO A 145 -0.03 1.41 -19.43
C PRO A 145 0.21 2.93 -19.51
N ASP A 146 0.38 3.56 -18.35
CA ASP A 146 0.62 4.99 -18.24
C ASP A 146 1.65 5.31 -17.15
N GLU A 147 2.53 6.29 -17.40
CA GLU A 147 3.60 6.69 -16.49
C GLU A 147 3.09 7.57 -15.32
N GLU A 148 1.89 8.12 -15.39
CA GLU A 148 1.28 8.88 -14.28
C GLU A 148 0.77 7.99 -13.15
N VAL A 149 0.66 6.67 -13.37
CA VAL A 149 0.32 5.72 -12.31
C VAL A 149 1.54 5.38 -11.49
N THR A 150 1.44 5.62 -10.19
CA THR A 150 2.44 5.18 -9.22
C THR A 150 2.16 3.75 -8.80
N TYR A 151 3.18 2.89 -8.91
CA TYR A 151 3.14 1.50 -8.46
C TYR A 151 3.88 1.36 -7.14
N ARG A 152 3.20 0.72 -6.17
CA ARG A 152 3.79 0.31 -4.89
C ARG A 152 3.42 -1.13 -4.60
N TYR A 153 4.00 -1.69 -3.54
CA TYR A 153 3.70 -3.05 -3.11
C TYR A 153 3.43 -3.08 -1.63
N GLU A 154 2.22 -3.46 -1.25
CA GLU A 154 1.88 -3.79 0.12
C GLU A 154 2.17 -5.26 0.37
N VAL A 155 2.96 -5.56 1.39
CA VAL A 155 3.42 -6.91 1.70
C VAL A 155 3.09 -7.26 3.13
N GLU A 156 2.21 -8.25 3.33
CA GLU A 156 2.03 -8.87 4.63
C GLU A 156 3.06 -9.97 4.85
N PHE A 157 3.76 -9.92 5.97
CA PHE A 157 4.77 -10.92 6.27
C PHE A 157 4.98 -11.16 7.76
N TYR A 158 5.32 -12.39 8.11
CA TYR A 158 5.90 -12.69 9.41
C TYR A 158 7.38 -12.37 9.39
N GLY A 159 7.81 -11.52 10.31
CA GLY A 159 9.22 -11.20 10.54
C GLY A 159 9.67 -11.65 11.94
N LYS A 160 10.80 -12.36 12.01
CA LYS A 160 11.44 -12.76 13.28
C LYS A 160 12.83 -12.17 13.32
N ASN A 161 13.16 -11.49 14.40
CA ASN A 161 14.52 -11.11 14.76
C ASN A 161 14.87 -11.70 16.15
N ARG A 162 16.04 -11.33 16.71
CA ARG A 162 16.50 -11.87 18.01
C ARG A 162 15.55 -11.57 19.17
N ARG A 163 14.74 -10.51 19.10
CA ARG A 163 13.92 -9.99 20.20
C ARG A 163 12.42 -10.25 20.04
N SER A 164 11.93 -10.42 18.82
CA SER A 164 10.49 -10.50 18.56
C SER A 164 10.16 -11.31 17.30
N LYS A 165 8.94 -11.84 17.29
CA LYS A 165 8.25 -12.35 16.10
C LYS A 165 6.92 -11.63 16.00
N ALA A 166 6.62 -11.04 14.85
CA ALA A 166 5.35 -10.36 14.64
C ALA A 166 4.89 -10.49 13.18
N LEU A 167 3.60 -10.24 12.97
CA LEU A 167 3.01 -10.03 11.66
C LEU A 167 3.10 -8.54 11.35
N TRP A 168 3.56 -8.25 10.16
CA TRP A 168 3.80 -6.90 9.66
C TRP A 168 3.13 -6.70 8.31
N GLU A 169 2.78 -5.47 8.03
CA GLU A 169 2.47 -4.95 6.72
C GLU A 169 3.53 -3.92 6.38
N GLY A 170 4.16 -4.08 5.23
CA GLY A 170 5.18 -3.16 4.72
C GLY A 170 4.75 -2.62 3.37
N LEU A 171 4.79 -1.30 3.21
CA LEU A 171 4.63 -0.61 1.94
C LEU A 171 6.01 -0.39 1.32
N PHE A 172 6.19 -0.88 0.10
CA PHE A 172 7.44 -0.76 -0.66
C PHE A 172 7.18 0.03 -1.95
N ASP A 173 8.19 0.76 -2.40
CA ASP A 173 8.17 1.40 -3.71
C ASP A 173 8.41 0.40 -4.86
N ASP A 174 8.44 0.90 -6.09
CA ASP A 174 8.68 0.12 -7.30
C ASP A 174 10.11 -0.44 -7.40
N GLN A 175 11.04 0.05 -6.57
CA GLN A 175 12.41 -0.46 -6.43
C GLN A 175 12.55 -1.46 -5.27
N GLY A 176 11.47 -1.71 -4.52
CA GLY A 176 11.46 -2.57 -3.35
C GLY A 176 12.10 -1.97 -2.10
N GLN A 177 12.20 -0.64 -2.02
CA GLN A 177 12.61 0.07 -0.82
C GLN A 177 11.43 0.23 0.12
N LEU A 178 11.61 -0.07 1.40
CA LEU A 178 10.55 0.09 2.39
C LEU A 178 10.24 1.56 2.62
N LEU A 179 8.99 1.95 2.39
CA LEU A 179 8.45 3.29 2.67
C LEU A 179 7.85 3.38 4.06
N GLU A 180 7.02 2.41 4.43
CA GLU A 180 6.32 2.37 5.70
C GLU A 180 6.20 0.92 6.21
N ARG A 181 6.06 0.74 7.51
CA ARG A 181 5.78 -0.55 8.13
C ARG A 181 4.83 -0.39 9.31
N LYS A 182 3.75 -1.18 9.29
CA LYS A 182 2.75 -1.26 10.37
C LYS A 182 2.75 -2.64 10.99
N ARG A 183 2.48 -2.74 12.29
CA ARG A 183 2.28 -4.03 12.94
C ARG A 183 0.81 -4.43 12.85
N ILE A 184 0.55 -5.62 12.32
CA ILE A 184 -0.80 -6.19 12.32
C ILE A 184 -1.04 -6.85 13.67
N VAL A 185 -2.09 -6.38 14.37
CA VAL A 185 -2.57 -6.96 15.62
C VAL A 185 -3.84 -7.74 15.31
N LEU A 186 -3.72 -9.07 15.18
CA LEU A 186 -4.87 -9.94 14.95
C LEU A 186 -5.80 -9.89 16.16
N ARG A 187 -7.06 -9.55 15.93
CA ARG A 187 -8.11 -9.66 16.94
C ARG A 187 -8.65 -11.10 16.94
N PRO A 188 -9.18 -11.63 18.08
CA PRO A 188 -9.73 -12.98 18.12
C PRO A 188 -10.86 -13.23 17.10
N THR A 189 -11.55 -12.17 16.65
CA THR A 189 -12.62 -12.22 15.65
C THR A 189 -12.13 -12.35 14.20
N ASP A 190 -10.87 -12.02 13.93
CA ASP A 190 -10.33 -12.00 12.56
C ASP A 190 -10.01 -13.41 12.02
N ASN A 191 -10.15 -14.44 12.85
CA ASN A 191 -9.88 -15.84 12.48
C ASN A 191 -11.11 -16.60 11.94
N LEU A 192 -12.25 -15.94 11.78
CA LEU A 192 -13.51 -16.63 11.45
C LEU A 192 -13.94 -16.54 9.97
N MET A 193 -13.13 -15.93 9.09
CA MET A 193 -13.51 -15.79 7.67
C MET A 193 -12.36 -16.10 6.72
N TYR A 194 -12.07 -17.39 6.59
CA TYR A 194 -11.38 -17.95 5.41
C TYR A 194 -11.94 -19.32 5.08
#